data_d2f2be2351f6bc71e73b7717a5f6c599
#
_entry.id   d2f2be2351f6bc71e73b7717a5f6c599
#
_cell.length_a   1.000
_cell.length_b   1.000
_cell.length_c   1.000
_cell.angle_alpha   90.00
_cell.angle_beta   90.00
_cell.angle_gamma   90.00
#
_symmetry.space_group_name_H-M   'P 1'
#
loop_
_entity.id
_entity.type
_entity.pdbx_description
1 polymer ?
#
loop_
_entity_poly.entity_id
_entity_poly.type
_entity_poly.pdbx_seq_one_letter_code
_entity_poly.pdbx_strand_id
1 'polypeptide(L)'
;EVLLNYAEAKAELGTLTQSDLDRSVNLLRGRVGMPGIDMEMSNAIPDPYLCDPKTGFPNVEGTNKGVILEIRRERTVELVQEGFRWSDLMRWKAGYAINDSDDKSFSPFMGMYIAGAGEYDLSGDGKVDVIFYNQGTSKPHAGVGVQVYALGKDILLSNNNHGYIYYHRSVPRVNFNEQRDYLYPIPIHERSLNKSLTQNPGWDDGLGF
;
A
#
# COMPACT_ATOMS: atom_id res chain seq x y z
N GLU A 1 -14.11 4.10 9.84
CA GLU A 1 -12.97 4.85 10.38
C GLU A 1 -12.89 4.74 11.90
N VAL A 2 -13.92 5.16 12.66
CA VAL A 2 -13.90 5.22 14.15
C VAL A 2 -13.49 3.89 14.79
N LEU A 3 -14.02 2.76 14.32
CA LEU A 3 -13.70 1.43 14.86
C LEU A 3 -12.24 1.07 14.62
N LEU A 4 -11.69 1.43 13.45
CA LEU A 4 -10.28 1.22 13.11
C LEU A 4 -9.36 2.12 13.94
N ASN A 5 -9.73 3.40 14.13
CA ASN A 5 -8.98 4.32 14.98
C ASN A 5 -8.94 3.82 16.44
N TYR A 6 -10.07 3.30 16.95
CA TYR A 6 -10.15 2.74 18.29
C TYR A 6 -9.22 1.53 18.48
N ALA A 7 -9.30 0.56 17.55
CA ALA A 7 -8.47 -0.65 17.63
C ALA A 7 -6.99 -0.31 17.53
N GLU A 8 -6.61 0.55 16.58
CA GLU A 8 -5.23 0.96 16.39
C GLU A 8 -4.67 1.68 17.61
N ALA A 9 -5.40 2.66 18.16
CA ALA A 9 -4.95 3.40 19.32
C ALA A 9 -4.73 2.48 20.54
N LYS A 10 -5.61 1.52 20.77
CA LYS A 10 -5.44 0.55 21.86
C LYS A 10 -4.28 -0.41 21.63
N ALA A 11 -4.04 -0.82 20.37
CA ALA A 11 -2.92 -1.69 20.01
C ALA A 11 -1.56 -0.98 20.23
N GLU A 12 -1.44 0.25 19.78
CA GLU A 12 -0.22 1.08 19.95
C GLU A 12 0.04 1.41 21.43
N LEU A 13 -1.01 1.59 22.24
CA LEU A 13 -0.90 1.78 23.70
C LEU A 13 -0.63 0.47 24.46
N GLY A 14 -0.63 -0.69 23.82
CA GLY A 14 -0.45 -1.98 24.47
C GLY A 14 -1.63 -2.40 25.36
N THR A 15 -2.81 -1.79 25.20
CA THR A 15 -4.00 -2.04 26.04
C THR A 15 -5.13 -2.75 25.26
N LEU A 16 -4.86 -3.19 24.04
CA LEU A 16 -5.81 -3.91 23.21
C LEU A 16 -6.12 -5.28 23.82
N THR A 17 -7.39 -5.66 23.78
CA THR A 17 -7.87 -7.00 24.14
C THR A 17 -8.61 -7.64 22.98
N GLN A 18 -8.81 -8.97 23.00
CA GLN A 18 -9.64 -9.65 22.01
C GLN A 18 -11.05 -9.06 21.95
N SER A 19 -11.65 -8.77 23.10
CA SER A 19 -12.98 -8.12 23.17
C SER A 19 -13.00 -6.74 22.48
N ASP A 20 -11.88 -6.00 22.48
CA ASP A 20 -11.77 -4.73 21.75
C ASP A 20 -11.76 -4.96 20.24
N LEU A 21 -11.07 -5.99 19.76
CA LEU A 21 -11.11 -6.40 18.35
C LEU A 21 -12.51 -6.82 17.94
N ASP A 22 -13.20 -7.63 18.76
CA ASP A 22 -14.52 -8.17 18.45
C ASP A 22 -15.58 -7.08 18.28
N ARG A 23 -15.48 -6.00 19.07
CA ARG A 23 -16.39 -4.85 18.98
C ARG A 23 -15.91 -3.73 18.03
N SER A 24 -14.83 -3.94 17.31
CA SER A 24 -14.27 -2.97 16.40
C SER A 24 -13.95 -3.60 15.04
N VAL A 25 -12.72 -3.99 14.79
CA VAL A 25 -12.25 -4.51 13.50
C VAL A 25 -13.02 -5.77 13.06
N ASN A 26 -13.30 -6.67 14.01
CA ASN A 26 -14.01 -7.91 13.70
C ASN A 26 -15.47 -7.69 13.28
N LEU A 27 -16.10 -6.57 13.68
CA LEU A 27 -17.41 -6.19 13.14
C LEU A 27 -17.33 -5.81 11.66
N LEU A 28 -16.25 -5.13 11.24
CA LEU A 28 -16.03 -4.77 9.83
C LEU A 28 -15.82 -6.03 8.99
N ARG A 29 -14.98 -6.95 9.45
CA ARG A 29 -14.72 -8.23 8.80
C ARG A 29 -15.95 -9.11 8.72
N GLY A 30 -16.71 -9.19 9.80
CA GLY A 30 -17.98 -9.95 9.87
C GLY A 30 -19.04 -9.46 8.89
N ARG A 31 -19.08 -8.16 8.59
CA ARG A 31 -19.98 -7.55 7.60
C ARG A 31 -19.84 -8.18 6.21
N VAL A 32 -18.62 -8.58 5.85
CA VAL A 32 -18.30 -9.18 4.55
C VAL A 32 -17.99 -10.67 4.63
N GLY A 33 -18.31 -11.31 5.75
CA GLY A 33 -18.15 -12.75 5.93
C GLY A 33 -16.70 -13.22 6.14
N MET A 34 -15.75 -12.30 6.44
CA MET A 34 -14.37 -12.66 6.74
C MET A 34 -14.23 -13.13 8.19
N PRO A 35 -13.31 -14.09 8.45
CA PRO A 35 -12.96 -14.49 9.80
C PRO A 35 -12.46 -13.29 10.62
N GLY A 36 -12.81 -13.23 11.90
CA GLY A 36 -12.27 -12.23 12.82
C GLY A 36 -10.76 -12.37 13.02
N ILE A 37 -10.12 -11.28 13.39
CA ILE A 37 -8.72 -11.28 13.82
C ILE A 37 -8.66 -11.90 15.22
N ASP A 38 -7.84 -12.94 15.35
CA ASP A 38 -7.44 -13.51 16.65
C ASP A 38 -6.12 -12.87 17.05
N MET A 39 -6.12 -12.21 18.21
CA MET A 39 -4.98 -11.44 18.68
C MET A 39 -3.78 -12.33 19.03
N GLU A 40 -4.03 -13.48 19.66
CA GLU A 40 -2.98 -14.41 20.07
C GLU A 40 -2.32 -15.04 18.83
N MET A 41 -3.10 -15.55 17.90
CA MET A 41 -2.60 -16.12 16.66
C MET A 41 -1.82 -15.09 15.82
N SER A 42 -2.36 -13.89 15.67
CA SER A 42 -1.71 -12.84 14.88
C SER A 42 -0.35 -12.46 15.46
N ASN A 43 -0.25 -12.38 16.78
CA ASN A 43 1.01 -12.04 17.45
C ASN A 43 2.00 -13.21 17.47
N ALA A 44 1.50 -14.45 17.56
CA ALA A 44 2.37 -15.64 17.54
C ALA A 44 3.02 -15.84 16.16
N ILE A 45 2.29 -15.58 15.09
CA ILE A 45 2.75 -15.78 13.71
C ILE A 45 2.38 -14.54 12.87
N PRO A 46 3.13 -13.43 13.01
CA PRO A 46 2.92 -12.25 12.18
C PRO A 46 3.04 -12.58 10.70
N ASP A 47 2.15 -12.05 9.86
CA ASP A 47 2.15 -12.32 8.43
C ASP A 47 3.48 -11.85 7.78
N PRO A 48 4.23 -12.76 7.14
CA PRO A 48 5.51 -12.42 6.51
C PRO A 48 5.38 -11.32 5.45
N TYR A 49 4.28 -11.28 4.71
CA TYR A 49 4.01 -10.22 3.71
C TYR A 49 3.92 -8.84 4.35
N LEU A 50 3.31 -8.73 5.53
CA LEU A 50 3.20 -7.48 6.27
C LEU A 50 4.48 -7.11 7.04
N CYS A 51 5.36 -8.07 7.27
CA CYS A 51 6.67 -7.84 7.88
C CYS A 51 7.74 -7.45 6.85
N ASP A 52 7.52 -7.76 5.57
CA ASP A 52 8.50 -7.55 4.51
C ASP A 52 8.71 -6.05 4.24
N PRO A 53 9.97 -5.57 4.13
CA PRO A 53 10.26 -4.17 3.89
C PRO A 53 9.76 -3.63 2.55
N LYS A 54 9.47 -4.49 1.57
CA LYS A 54 8.94 -4.09 0.27
C LYS A 54 7.41 -4.02 0.25
N THR A 55 6.74 -4.90 0.98
CA THR A 55 5.29 -5.07 0.89
C THR A 55 4.53 -4.66 2.14
N GLY A 56 5.20 -4.55 3.27
CA GLY A 56 4.58 -4.37 4.57
C GLY A 56 5.12 -3.20 5.39
N PHE A 57 5.18 -3.41 6.69
CA PHE A 57 5.57 -2.41 7.68
C PHE A 57 6.68 -2.97 8.60
N PRO A 58 7.93 -3.01 8.13
CA PRO A 58 9.05 -3.62 8.88
C PRO A 58 9.36 -2.91 10.20
N ASN A 59 8.93 -1.65 10.35
CA ASN A 59 9.15 -0.82 11.52
C ASN A 59 8.18 -1.09 12.69
N VAL A 60 7.23 -2.03 12.54
CA VAL A 60 6.37 -2.45 13.64
C VAL A 60 7.10 -3.46 14.52
N GLU A 61 7.20 -3.18 15.80
CA GLU A 61 7.92 -3.98 16.79
C GLU A 61 7.07 -4.26 18.03
N GLY A 62 7.59 -5.09 18.93
CA GLY A 62 6.95 -5.39 20.22
C GLY A 62 5.97 -6.56 20.20
N THR A 63 5.36 -6.81 21.35
CA THR A 63 4.49 -7.98 21.60
C THR A 63 3.19 -7.96 20.79
N ASN A 64 2.72 -6.78 20.41
CA ASN A 64 1.50 -6.60 19.61
C ASN A 64 1.78 -6.44 18.11
N LYS A 65 2.99 -6.78 17.67
CA LYS A 65 3.41 -6.61 16.25
C LYS A 65 2.39 -7.20 15.28
N GLY A 66 2.00 -8.44 15.47
CA GLY A 66 1.12 -9.13 14.52
C GLY A 66 -0.25 -8.47 14.41
N VAL A 67 -0.89 -8.17 15.53
CA VAL A 67 -2.21 -7.53 15.55
C VAL A 67 -2.17 -6.10 15.03
N ILE A 68 -1.10 -5.34 15.27
CA ILE A 68 -0.92 -4.00 14.70
C ILE A 68 -0.83 -4.09 13.17
N LEU A 69 -0.08 -5.04 12.65
CA LEU A 69 0.04 -5.29 11.22
C LEU A 69 -1.32 -5.63 10.58
N GLU A 70 -2.11 -6.49 11.22
CA GLU A 70 -3.46 -6.84 10.74
C GLU A 70 -4.41 -5.64 10.77
N ILE A 71 -4.37 -4.82 11.82
CA ILE A 71 -5.16 -3.58 11.90
C ILE A 71 -4.77 -2.61 10.79
N ARG A 72 -3.48 -2.45 10.49
CA ARG A 72 -2.99 -1.60 9.38
C ARG A 72 -3.44 -2.14 8.02
N ARG A 73 -3.44 -3.47 7.82
CA ARG A 73 -4.00 -4.11 6.62
C ARG A 73 -5.49 -3.79 6.48
N GLU A 74 -6.25 -4.04 7.52
CA GLU A 74 -7.68 -3.81 7.51
C GLU A 74 -8.02 -2.35 7.23
N ARG A 75 -7.28 -1.42 7.84
CA ARG A 75 -7.40 0.01 7.58
C ARG A 75 -7.10 0.36 6.12
N THR A 76 -6.09 -0.28 5.54
CA THR A 76 -5.73 -0.08 4.13
C THR A 76 -6.85 -0.54 3.18
N VAL A 77 -7.51 -1.65 3.50
CA VAL A 77 -8.59 -2.23 2.68
C VAL A 77 -9.90 -1.44 2.85
N GLU A 78 -10.30 -1.20 4.10
CA GLU A 78 -11.60 -0.58 4.42
C GLU A 78 -11.68 0.90 4.05
N LEU A 79 -10.56 1.62 4.05
CA LEU A 79 -10.50 3.05 3.76
C LEU A 79 -9.90 3.37 2.37
N VAL A 80 -9.92 2.39 1.46
CA VAL A 80 -9.43 2.59 0.09
C VAL A 80 -10.21 3.72 -0.60
N GLN A 81 -9.47 4.65 -1.23
CA GLN A 81 -10.01 5.85 -1.90
C GLN A 81 -10.73 6.88 -0.99
N GLU A 82 -10.68 6.73 0.32
CA GLU A 82 -11.24 7.71 1.26
C GLU A 82 -10.27 8.83 1.66
N GLY A 83 -9.07 8.86 1.07
CA GLY A 83 -8.06 9.92 1.28
C GLY A 83 -7.19 9.76 2.52
N PHE A 84 -7.34 8.70 3.30
CA PHE A 84 -6.58 8.50 4.56
C PHE A 84 -5.18 7.96 4.35
N ARG A 85 -4.89 7.28 3.23
CA ARG A 85 -3.66 6.52 3.03
C ARG A 85 -2.39 7.35 3.22
N TRP A 86 -2.36 8.57 2.70
CA TRP A 86 -1.21 9.46 2.86
C TRP A 86 -0.92 9.74 4.33
N SER A 87 -1.94 10.18 5.08
CA SER A 87 -1.79 10.48 6.51
C SER A 87 -1.37 9.26 7.32
N ASP A 88 -1.89 8.07 6.98
CA ASP A 88 -1.53 6.82 7.62
C ASP A 88 -0.05 6.48 7.38
N LEU A 89 0.44 6.58 6.15
CA LEU A 89 1.85 6.34 5.83
C LEU A 89 2.78 7.33 6.55
N MET A 90 2.40 8.60 6.66
CA MET A 90 3.18 9.62 7.37
C MET A 90 3.27 9.32 8.87
N ARG A 91 2.15 9.08 9.54
CA ARG A 91 2.12 8.82 10.99
C ARG A 91 2.72 7.46 11.38
N TRP A 92 2.70 6.49 10.47
CA TRP A 92 3.37 5.19 10.66
C TRP A 92 4.86 5.22 10.30
N LYS A 93 5.39 6.34 9.82
CA LYS A 93 6.73 6.45 9.25
C LYS A 93 6.99 5.38 8.18
N ALA A 94 6.02 5.22 7.29
CA ALA A 94 6.03 4.24 6.21
C ALA A 94 6.12 4.92 4.82
N GLY A 95 6.77 6.08 4.74
CA GLY A 95 6.97 6.82 3.49
C GLY A 95 7.76 6.04 2.45
N TYR A 96 8.62 5.11 2.86
CA TYR A 96 9.30 4.17 1.97
C TYR A 96 8.33 3.38 1.08
N ALA A 97 7.09 3.16 1.53
CA ALA A 97 6.06 2.43 0.76
C ALA A 97 5.61 3.17 -0.51
N ILE A 98 5.96 4.44 -0.65
CA ILE A 98 5.69 5.23 -1.86
C ILE A 98 6.95 5.49 -2.70
N ASN A 99 8.11 5.04 -2.24
CA ASN A 99 9.34 5.11 -3.02
C ASN A 99 9.29 4.10 -4.18
N ASP A 100 9.69 4.57 -5.35
CA ASP A 100 9.99 3.67 -6.46
C ASP A 100 11.37 3.08 -6.20
N SER A 101 11.46 1.79 -5.96
CA SER A 101 12.75 1.15 -5.72
C SER A 101 13.56 1.10 -7.03
N ASP A 102 14.88 1.21 -6.93
CA ASP A 102 15.80 0.98 -8.05
C ASP A 102 15.72 -0.47 -8.54
N ASP A 103 15.23 -1.37 -7.69
CA ASP A 103 14.86 -2.74 -8.03
C ASP A 103 13.51 -2.74 -8.77
N LYS A 104 13.61 -2.65 -10.10
CA LYS A 104 12.45 -2.67 -11.01
C LYS A 104 11.66 -3.98 -10.99
N SER A 105 12.10 -4.98 -10.22
CA SER A 105 11.34 -6.22 -9.99
C SER A 105 10.16 -6.02 -9.04
N PHE A 106 10.19 -4.98 -8.23
CA PHE A 106 9.13 -4.61 -7.32
C PHE A 106 9.02 -3.08 -7.18
N SER A 107 7.81 -2.57 -7.38
CA SER A 107 7.43 -1.19 -7.04
C SER A 107 6.06 -1.23 -6.35
N PRO A 108 5.82 -0.44 -5.31
CA PRO A 108 4.52 -0.36 -4.65
C PRO A 108 3.38 0.13 -5.57
N PHE A 109 3.75 0.62 -6.75
CA PHE A 109 2.83 1.10 -7.78
C PHE A 109 2.67 0.13 -8.95
N MET A 110 3.14 -1.09 -8.82
CA MET A 110 2.87 -2.13 -9.77
C MET A 110 1.44 -2.66 -9.61
N GLY A 111 0.85 -3.00 -10.74
CA GLY A 111 -0.45 -3.65 -10.77
C GLY A 111 -0.36 -5.16 -10.58
N MET A 112 -1.38 -5.85 -11.02
CA MET A 112 -1.51 -7.30 -10.89
C MET A 112 -0.36 -8.04 -11.59
N TYR A 113 0.03 -9.19 -11.04
CA TYR A 113 0.98 -10.08 -11.69
C TYR A 113 0.33 -10.87 -12.82
N ILE A 114 0.95 -10.85 -14.00
CA ILE A 114 0.55 -11.61 -15.18
C ILE A 114 1.63 -12.65 -15.46
N ALA A 115 1.27 -13.93 -15.44
CA ALA A 115 2.21 -15.03 -15.64
C ALA A 115 2.72 -15.14 -17.09
N GLY A 116 2.01 -14.52 -18.04
CA GLY A 116 2.37 -14.51 -19.46
C GLY A 116 1.15 -14.46 -20.36
N ALA A 117 1.35 -14.77 -21.64
CA ALA A 117 0.24 -14.89 -22.59
C ALA A 117 -0.67 -16.06 -22.20
N GLY A 118 -1.97 -15.86 -22.31
CA GLY A 118 -2.97 -16.85 -21.94
C GLY A 118 -4.35 -16.24 -21.67
N GLU A 119 -5.28 -17.09 -21.28
CA GLU A 119 -6.65 -16.74 -20.91
C GLU A 119 -6.73 -16.62 -19.38
N TYR A 120 -7.40 -15.58 -18.91
CA TYR A 120 -7.51 -15.26 -17.49
C TYR A 120 -8.97 -15.03 -17.09
N ASP A 121 -9.39 -15.72 -16.05
CA ASP A 121 -10.60 -15.47 -15.29
C ASP A 121 -10.22 -14.58 -14.10
N LEU A 122 -10.51 -13.30 -14.19
CA LEU A 122 -10.20 -12.31 -13.15
C LEU A 122 -11.33 -12.15 -12.14
N SER A 123 -12.55 -12.51 -12.54
CA SER A 123 -13.74 -12.42 -11.71
C SER A 123 -13.94 -13.65 -10.82
N GLY A 124 -13.32 -14.79 -11.16
CA GLY A 124 -13.45 -16.07 -10.46
C GLY A 124 -14.77 -16.80 -10.75
N ASP A 125 -15.46 -16.45 -11.85
CA ASP A 125 -16.75 -17.05 -12.22
C ASP A 125 -16.64 -18.28 -13.15
N GLY A 126 -15.40 -18.66 -13.47
CA GLY A 126 -15.08 -19.79 -14.36
C GLY A 126 -15.11 -19.44 -15.84
N LYS A 127 -15.26 -18.16 -16.19
CA LYS A 127 -15.23 -17.68 -17.58
C LYS A 127 -14.02 -16.80 -17.84
N VAL A 128 -13.60 -16.74 -19.10
CA VAL A 128 -12.49 -15.87 -19.51
C VAL A 128 -12.95 -14.43 -19.58
N ASP A 129 -12.29 -13.54 -18.80
CA ASP A 129 -12.51 -12.11 -18.82
C ASP A 129 -11.53 -11.39 -19.75
N VAL A 130 -10.28 -11.90 -19.80
CA VAL A 130 -9.21 -11.26 -20.58
C VAL A 130 -8.28 -12.29 -21.20
N ILE A 131 -7.81 -12.00 -22.40
CA ILE A 131 -6.78 -12.76 -23.10
C ILE A 131 -5.56 -11.86 -23.30
N PHE A 132 -4.42 -12.30 -22.77
CA PHE A 132 -3.12 -11.67 -23.08
C PHE A 132 -2.41 -12.46 -24.17
N TYR A 133 -1.82 -11.78 -25.14
CA TYR A 133 -1.01 -12.39 -26.18
C TYR A 133 0.30 -11.64 -26.39
N ASN A 134 1.30 -12.33 -26.92
CA ASN A 134 2.61 -11.71 -27.14
C ASN A 134 2.57 -10.73 -28.32
N GLN A 135 3.18 -9.57 -28.17
CA GLN A 135 3.38 -8.63 -29.27
C GLN A 135 4.11 -9.33 -30.44
N GLY A 136 3.62 -9.11 -31.65
CA GLY A 136 4.17 -9.75 -32.86
C GLY A 136 3.52 -11.07 -33.24
N THR A 137 2.63 -11.62 -32.43
CA THR A 137 1.76 -12.75 -32.81
C THR A 137 0.39 -12.25 -33.26
N SER A 138 -0.37 -13.12 -33.92
CA SER A 138 -1.74 -12.78 -34.35
C SER A 138 -2.64 -12.54 -33.14
N LYS A 139 -3.45 -11.48 -33.21
CA LYS A 139 -4.43 -11.18 -32.15
C LYS A 139 -5.44 -12.32 -32.04
N PRO A 140 -5.62 -12.93 -30.85
CA PRO A 140 -6.62 -13.99 -30.65
C PRO A 140 -8.04 -13.50 -30.94
N HIS A 141 -8.88 -14.41 -31.43
CA HIS A 141 -10.33 -14.19 -31.45
C HIS A 141 -10.88 -14.36 -30.05
N ALA A 142 -11.77 -13.49 -29.64
CA ALA A 142 -12.37 -13.54 -28.32
C ALA A 142 -13.90 -13.52 -28.39
N GLY A 143 -14.54 -14.12 -27.39
CA GLY A 143 -15.99 -14.06 -27.22
C GLY A 143 -16.47 -12.64 -26.85
N VAL A 144 -17.78 -12.48 -26.86
CA VAL A 144 -18.41 -11.20 -26.47
C VAL A 144 -18.09 -10.90 -25.02
N GLY A 145 -17.61 -9.67 -24.76
CA GLY A 145 -17.24 -9.22 -23.42
C GLY A 145 -15.78 -9.50 -23.01
N VAL A 146 -15.08 -10.40 -23.69
CA VAL A 146 -13.68 -10.74 -23.39
C VAL A 146 -12.74 -9.67 -23.94
N GLN A 147 -11.89 -9.12 -23.09
CA GLN A 147 -10.88 -8.13 -23.49
C GLN A 147 -9.62 -8.82 -24.03
N VAL A 148 -8.92 -8.21 -25.00
CA VAL A 148 -7.73 -8.81 -25.61
C VAL A 148 -6.62 -7.77 -25.69
N TYR A 149 -5.49 -8.03 -25.01
CA TYR A 149 -4.36 -7.11 -24.91
C TYR A 149 -3.04 -7.75 -25.33
N ALA A 150 -2.23 -6.98 -26.09
CA ALA A 150 -0.88 -7.37 -26.44
C ALA A 150 0.10 -7.04 -25.30
N LEU A 151 0.80 -8.05 -24.79
CA LEU A 151 1.88 -7.88 -23.84
C LEU A 151 3.06 -7.14 -24.49
N GLY A 152 3.59 -6.17 -23.79
CA GLY A 152 4.68 -5.31 -24.28
C GLY A 152 4.24 -4.14 -25.14
N LYS A 153 2.94 -4.05 -25.52
CA LYS A 153 2.36 -2.94 -26.28
C LYS A 153 1.21 -2.28 -25.53
N ASP A 154 0.10 -3.01 -25.37
CA ASP A 154 -1.10 -2.49 -24.73
C ASP A 154 -0.95 -2.53 -23.20
N ILE A 155 -0.32 -3.58 -22.70
CA ILE A 155 0.01 -3.79 -21.29
C ILE A 155 1.52 -3.94 -21.16
N LEU A 156 2.14 -3.06 -20.39
CA LEU A 156 3.57 -3.14 -20.06
C LEU A 156 3.76 -3.91 -18.77
N LEU A 157 4.66 -4.89 -18.80
CA LEU A 157 4.99 -5.74 -17.66
C LEU A 157 6.44 -5.47 -17.20
N SER A 158 6.72 -5.77 -15.94
CA SER A 158 8.06 -5.60 -15.37
C SER A 158 9.14 -6.40 -16.14
N ASN A 159 8.78 -7.55 -16.70
CA ASN A 159 9.64 -8.45 -17.49
C ASN A 159 9.10 -8.71 -18.91
N ASN A 160 8.72 -7.68 -19.64
CA ASN A 160 8.22 -7.72 -21.01
C ASN A 160 7.01 -8.62 -21.26
N ASN A 161 7.14 -9.95 -21.13
CA ASN A 161 6.10 -10.95 -21.43
C ASN A 161 5.49 -11.61 -20.20
N HIS A 162 5.96 -11.29 -19.00
CA HIS A 162 5.41 -11.73 -17.71
C HIS A 162 5.78 -10.72 -16.62
N GLY A 163 5.20 -10.86 -15.44
CA GLY A 163 5.50 -9.99 -14.31
C GLY A 163 4.35 -9.08 -13.92
N TYR A 164 4.64 -8.05 -13.17
CA TYR A 164 3.63 -7.10 -12.71
C TYR A 164 3.30 -6.06 -13.76
N ILE A 165 2.04 -5.65 -13.86
CA ILE A 165 1.62 -4.54 -14.71
C ILE A 165 2.33 -3.28 -14.23
N TYR A 166 3.04 -2.60 -15.13
CA TYR A 166 3.83 -1.43 -14.83
C TYR A 166 3.19 -0.18 -15.46
N TYR A 167 2.39 0.52 -14.66
CA TYR A 167 1.82 1.80 -15.03
C TYR A 167 2.89 2.91 -14.94
N HIS A 168 2.84 3.88 -15.82
CA HIS A 168 3.67 5.09 -15.75
C HIS A 168 5.19 4.88 -15.78
N ARG A 169 5.67 3.94 -16.58
CA ARG A 169 7.11 3.65 -16.78
C ARG A 169 7.95 4.88 -17.16
N SER A 170 7.34 5.83 -17.88
CA SER A 170 7.98 7.04 -18.38
C SER A 170 7.89 8.23 -17.44
N VAL A 171 7.17 8.12 -16.33
CA VAL A 171 7.01 9.21 -15.37
C VAL A 171 8.00 8.99 -14.23
N PRO A 172 9.06 9.82 -14.10
CA PRO A 172 9.94 9.76 -12.95
C PRO A 172 9.14 10.01 -11.68
N ARG A 173 9.30 9.14 -10.68
CA ARG A 173 8.71 9.37 -9.36
C ARG A 173 9.69 10.15 -8.52
N VAL A 174 9.16 11.09 -7.74
CA VAL A 174 9.95 11.78 -6.75
C VAL A 174 10.17 10.80 -5.60
N ASN A 175 11.43 10.53 -5.27
CA ASN A 175 11.75 9.70 -4.13
C ASN A 175 11.35 10.43 -2.84
N PHE A 176 10.62 9.73 -1.98
CA PHE A 176 10.30 10.20 -0.64
C PHE A 176 11.58 10.25 0.20
N ASN A 177 11.90 11.41 0.75
CA ASN A 177 13.04 11.58 1.65
C ASN A 177 12.58 11.38 3.09
N GLU A 178 12.89 10.23 3.68
CA GLU A 178 12.47 9.88 5.03
C GLU A 178 13.01 10.78 6.15
N GLN A 179 14.07 11.53 5.89
CA GLN A 179 14.62 12.48 6.85
C GLN A 179 13.92 13.84 6.80
N ARG A 180 13.15 14.10 5.72
CA ARG A 180 12.53 15.40 5.48
C ARG A 180 11.00 15.30 5.36
N ASP A 181 10.49 14.39 4.54
CA ASP A 181 9.15 14.46 3.97
C ASP A 181 8.02 14.02 4.92
N TYR A 182 8.37 13.53 6.12
CA TYR A 182 7.40 13.31 7.19
C TYR A 182 6.86 14.59 7.81
N LEU A 183 7.57 15.71 7.65
CA LEU A 183 7.18 17.01 8.16
C LEU A 183 7.02 17.98 6.99
N TYR A 184 5.98 18.80 7.02
CA TYR A 184 5.84 19.89 6.08
C TYR A 184 6.79 21.04 6.46
N PRO A 185 7.27 21.83 5.46
CA PRO A 185 8.03 23.03 5.77
C PRO A 185 7.16 24.05 6.52
N ILE A 186 7.75 24.74 7.48
CA ILE A 186 7.10 25.91 8.08
C ILE A 186 7.07 27.00 7.01
N PRO A 187 5.91 27.63 6.74
CA PRO A 187 5.79 28.64 5.71
C PRO A 187 6.78 29.79 5.92
N ILE A 188 7.43 30.22 4.84
CA ILE A 188 8.44 31.30 4.89
C ILE A 188 7.87 32.61 5.50
N HIS A 189 6.59 32.88 5.26
CA HIS A 189 5.94 34.05 5.85
C HIS A 189 5.94 34.00 7.38
N GLU A 190 5.60 32.87 7.97
CA GLU A 190 5.58 32.67 9.43
C GLU A 190 6.97 32.80 10.04
N ARG A 191 7.98 32.25 9.39
CA ARG A 191 9.36 32.38 9.82
C ARG A 191 9.89 33.82 9.70
N SER A 192 9.46 34.54 8.66
CA SER A 192 9.85 35.95 8.49
C SER A 192 9.27 36.84 9.60
N LEU A 193 8.09 36.53 10.09
CA LEU A 193 7.45 37.25 11.21
C LEU A 193 8.05 36.86 12.56
N ASN A 194 8.43 35.61 12.74
CA ASN A 194 9.01 35.12 13.98
C ASN A 194 10.35 34.39 13.71
N LYS A 195 11.44 35.12 13.87
CA LYS A 195 12.81 34.62 13.64
C LYS A 195 13.24 33.52 14.62
N SER A 196 12.50 33.29 15.68
CA SER A 196 12.73 32.17 16.61
C SER A 196 12.19 30.81 16.11
N LEU A 197 11.43 30.81 15.02
CA LEU A 197 10.94 29.58 14.40
C LEU A 197 12.06 28.94 13.59
N THR A 198 12.55 27.79 14.03
CA THR A 198 13.49 26.96 13.29
C THR A 198 12.75 26.15 12.23
N GLN A 199 13.29 26.06 11.01
CA GLN A 199 12.71 25.23 9.95
C GLN A 199 12.78 23.75 10.30
N ASN A 200 11.81 22.99 9.81
CA ASN A 200 11.83 21.55 9.93
C ASN A 200 13.05 20.93 9.22
N PRO A 201 13.61 19.81 9.75
CA PRO A 201 14.81 19.20 9.21
C PRO A 201 14.73 18.93 7.70
N GLY A 202 15.81 19.22 6.99
CA GLY A 202 15.92 18.95 5.54
C GLY A 202 15.19 19.92 4.64
N TRP A 203 14.46 20.90 5.19
CA TRP A 203 13.85 21.99 4.44
C TRP A 203 14.72 23.25 4.52
N ASP A 204 14.96 23.88 3.37
CA ASP A 204 15.66 25.15 3.28
C ASP A 204 14.74 26.16 2.57
N ASP A 205 14.54 27.29 3.18
CA ASP A 205 13.74 28.40 2.64
C ASP A 205 14.60 29.65 2.36
N GLY A 206 15.92 29.52 2.47
CA GLY A 206 16.89 30.59 2.24
C GLY A 206 16.97 31.64 3.36
N LEU A 207 16.23 31.48 4.46
CA LEU A 207 16.34 32.32 5.63
C LEU A 207 17.48 31.82 6.53
N GLY A 208 18.49 32.63 6.76
CA GLY A 208 19.69 32.27 7.51
C GLY A 208 19.52 32.21 9.04
N PHE A 209 18.30 32.06 9.56
CA PHE A 209 17.99 31.99 10.98
C PHE A 209 16.95 30.95 11.28
#